data_b0f79f3d5fe6d70eac05cf8ee45b5dda
#
_entry.id   b0f79f3d5fe6d70eac05cf8ee45b5dda
#
_cell.length_a   1.000
_cell.length_b   1.000
_cell.length_c   1.000
_cell.angle_alpha   90.00
_cell.angle_beta   90.00
_cell.angle_gamma   90.00
#
_symmetry.space_group_name_H-M   'P 1'
#
loop_
_entity.id
_entity.type
_entity.pdbx_description
1 polymer ?
#
loop_
_entity_poly.entity_id
_entity_poly.type
_entity_poly.pdbx_seq_one_letter_code
_entity_poly.pdbx_strand_id
1 'polypeptide(L)'
;MTTTSPLTTLQGVGIGLGIAQGPVARMAAPLPAPGDEHSALSAADETARADAAVAAVARDLEARGAQAGGQARDVLEAQAMMAEDPTLAAGVGEHIGAGKTAEYAVHAAFGTFRDQLSAAGGYLGERAADLDDVAQRVIAHLRGVAAPGVPDPGHPFVLVARDLAPADTALLDLDQVLALVTSEGGPTSHTAILAREKGIVAIVGVHGADDLADGERVIVDAGAGTVTRGASDAELAEAQERADARTAAAAAPITPGAVSYTPLTLP
;
A
#
# COMPACT_ATOMS: atom_id res chain seq x y z
N MET A 1 -16.83 20.07 18.43
CA MET A 1 -16.15 19.56 19.66
C MET A 1 -15.19 18.48 19.18
N THR A 2 -13.94 18.82 19.04
CA THR A 2 -12.85 17.90 18.67
C THR A 2 -12.55 17.03 19.89
N THR A 3 -12.96 15.79 19.87
CA THR A 3 -12.59 14.80 20.88
C THR A 3 -11.10 14.52 20.70
N THR A 4 -10.26 15.11 21.50
CA THR A 4 -8.83 14.79 21.53
C THR A 4 -8.72 13.38 22.09
N SER A 5 -8.32 12.43 21.27
CA SER A 5 -7.98 11.07 21.73
C SER A 5 -6.81 11.17 22.74
N PRO A 6 -6.77 10.33 23.76
CA PRO A 6 -5.66 10.35 24.71
C PRO A 6 -4.34 10.04 23.99
N LEU A 7 -3.28 10.73 24.36
CA LEU A 7 -1.93 10.46 23.87
C LEU A 7 -1.57 9.01 24.19
N THR A 8 -1.31 8.23 23.18
CA THR A 8 -0.95 6.81 23.31
C THR A 8 0.24 6.50 22.43
N THR A 9 1.19 5.75 22.96
CA THR A 9 2.41 5.33 22.26
C THR A 9 2.37 3.83 22.02
N LEU A 10 2.43 3.42 20.74
CA LEU A 10 2.59 2.04 20.31
C LEU A 10 4.07 1.73 20.13
N GLN A 11 4.46 0.50 20.38
CA GLN A 11 5.85 0.04 20.32
C GLN A 11 6.05 -0.95 19.18
N GLY A 12 7.20 -0.85 18.49
CA GLY A 12 7.63 -1.76 17.44
C GLY A 12 9.14 -1.71 17.25
N VAL A 13 9.62 -2.31 16.19
CA VAL A 13 11.05 -2.31 15.83
C VAL A 13 11.31 -1.24 14.79
N GLY A 14 12.03 -0.19 15.18
CA GLY A 14 12.38 0.90 14.29
C GLY A 14 13.44 0.51 13.25
N ILE A 15 13.26 1.02 12.04
CA ILE A 15 14.17 0.83 10.92
C ILE A 15 14.76 2.18 10.56
N GLY A 16 16.06 2.33 10.81
CA GLY A 16 16.75 3.62 10.67
C GLY A 16 16.57 4.53 11.90
N LEU A 17 16.82 5.81 11.72
CA LEU A 17 16.83 6.81 12.80
C LEU A 17 15.89 8.01 12.51
N GLY A 18 15.10 7.93 11.44
CA GLY A 18 14.23 9.02 11.02
C GLY A 18 13.05 9.26 11.95
N ILE A 19 12.50 10.46 11.85
CA ILE A 19 11.19 10.82 12.40
C ILE A 19 10.33 11.29 11.24
N ALA A 20 9.06 10.92 11.25
CA ALA A 20 8.05 11.43 10.32
C ALA A 20 6.75 11.68 11.09
N GLN A 21 5.92 12.56 10.58
CA GLN A 21 4.58 12.80 11.12
C GLN A 21 3.62 13.05 9.96
N GLY A 22 2.39 12.62 10.11
CA GLY A 22 1.37 12.84 9.08
C GLY A 22 0.08 12.07 9.33
N PRO A 23 -0.89 12.23 8.45
CA PRO A 23 -2.11 11.46 8.50
C PRO A 23 -1.85 10.00 8.10
N VAL A 24 -2.54 9.09 8.75
CA VAL A 24 -2.54 7.67 8.44
C VAL A 24 -3.35 7.42 7.17
N ALA A 25 -2.85 6.57 6.28
CA ALA A 25 -3.63 5.89 5.27
C ALA A 25 -3.37 4.38 5.39
N ARG A 26 -4.43 3.61 5.59
CA ARG A 26 -4.33 2.18 5.83
C ARG A 26 -4.39 1.40 4.52
N MET A 27 -3.52 0.43 4.41
CA MET A 27 -3.62 -0.57 3.36
C MET A 27 -4.87 -1.42 3.59
N ALA A 28 -5.81 -1.39 2.67
CA ALA A 28 -7.03 -2.18 2.77
C ALA A 28 -6.73 -3.67 2.55
N ALA A 29 -7.29 -4.52 3.43
CA ALA A 29 -7.17 -5.97 3.27
C ALA A 29 -7.92 -6.46 2.03
N PRO A 30 -7.53 -7.62 1.45
CA PRO A 30 -8.29 -8.25 0.39
C PRO A 30 -9.76 -8.44 0.80
N LEU A 31 -10.65 -8.20 -0.14
CA LEU A 31 -12.08 -8.34 0.10
C LEU A 31 -12.45 -9.83 0.20
N PRO A 32 -13.43 -10.17 1.05
CA PRO A 32 -13.96 -11.52 1.07
C PRO A 32 -14.62 -11.86 -0.28
N ALA A 33 -14.46 -13.11 -0.71
CA ALA A 33 -15.06 -13.59 -1.95
C ALA A 33 -16.58 -13.30 -1.98
N PRO A 34 -17.12 -12.86 -3.13
CA PRO A 34 -18.55 -12.70 -3.30
C PRO A 34 -19.29 -14.04 -3.12
N GLY A 35 -20.48 -13.99 -2.52
CA GLY A 35 -21.34 -15.16 -2.42
C GLY A 35 -21.85 -15.61 -3.79
N ASP A 36 -22.08 -16.92 -3.94
CA ASP A 36 -22.67 -17.52 -5.16
C ASP A 36 -24.20 -17.35 -5.18
N GLU A 37 -24.64 -16.10 -5.15
CA GLU A 37 -26.07 -15.75 -5.08
C GLU A 37 -26.61 -15.37 -6.46
N HIS A 38 -27.93 -15.59 -6.65
CA HIS A 38 -28.63 -15.07 -7.81
C HIS A 38 -28.91 -13.58 -7.63
N SER A 39 -28.66 -12.81 -8.71
CA SER A 39 -28.97 -11.39 -8.71
C SER A 39 -30.49 -11.14 -8.71
N ALA A 40 -30.90 -10.10 -7.97
CA ALA A 40 -32.24 -9.55 -8.07
C ALA A 40 -32.42 -8.57 -9.26
N LEU A 41 -31.33 -8.18 -9.92
CA LEU A 41 -31.31 -7.29 -11.08
C LEU A 41 -31.43 -8.10 -12.38
N SER A 42 -31.76 -7.42 -13.49
CA SER A 42 -31.71 -8.04 -14.81
C SER A 42 -30.27 -8.28 -15.25
N ALA A 43 -30.04 -9.26 -16.16
CA ALA A 43 -28.74 -9.48 -16.74
C ALA A 43 -28.17 -8.22 -17.42
N ALA A 44 -29.02 -7.42 -18.06
CA ALA A 44 -28.60 -6.16 -18.67
C ALA A 44 -28.10 -5.14 -17.64
N ASP A 45 -28.76 -5.02 -16.48
CA ASP A 45 -28.35 -4.10 -15.41
C ASP A 45 -27.04 -4.58 -14.76
N GLU A 46 -26.89 -5.90 -14.52
CA GLU A 46 -25.64 -6.45 -13.97
C GLU A 46 -24.46 -6.30 -14.95
N THR A 47 -24.69 -6.49 -16.25
CA THR A 47 -23.67 -6.23 -17.28
C THR A 47 -23.25 -4.77 -17.27
N ALA A 48 -24.22 -3.86 -17.25
CA ALA A 48 -23.93 -2.42 -17.21
C ALA A 48 -23.14 -2.02 -15.94
N ARG A 49 -23.43 -2.63 -14.78
CA ARG A 49 -22.67 -2.45 -13.54
C ARG A 49 -21.23 -2.95 -13.68
N ALA A 50 -21.05 -4.16 -14.21
CA ALA A 50 -19.73 -4.75 -14.42
C ALA A 50 -18.89 -3.89 -15.38
N ASP A 51 -19.44 -3.53 -16.55
CA ASP A 51 -18.74 -2.72 -17.55
C ASP A 51 -18.35 -1.34 -16.99
N ALA A 52 -19.25 -0.69 -16.25
CA ALA A 52 -18.97 0.58 -15.62
C ALA A 52 -17.85 0.48 -14.58
N ALA A 53 -17.82 -0.59 -13.78
CA ALA A 53 -16.80 -0.83 -12.78
C ALA A 53 -15.44 -1.12 -13.43
N VAL A 54 -15.38 -1.98 -14.43
CA VAL A 54 -14.16 -2.27 -15.21
C VAL A 54 -13.58 -0.99 -15.82
N ALA A 55 -14.41 -0.21 -16.52
CA ALA A 55 -13.97 1.04 -17.13
C ALA A 55 -13.52 2.09 -16.09
N ALA A 56 -14.11 2.11 -14.90
CA ALA A 56 -13.69 3.01 -13.82
C ALA A 56 -12.32 2.60 -13.27
N VAL A 57 -12.11 1.31 -13.04
CA VAL A 57 -10.83 0.76 -12.54
C VAL A 57 -9.73 0.96 -13.58
N ALA A 58 -9.98 0.69 -14.86
CA ALA A 58 -8.99 0.91 -15.92
C ALA A 58 -8.52 2.38 -15.95
N ARG A 59 -9.46 3.33 -15.92
CA ARG A 59 -9.11 4.77 -15.87
C ARG A 59 -8.34 5.16 -14.61
N ASP A 60 -8.68 4.60 -13.45
CA ASP A 60 -7.94 4.85 -12.21
C ASP A 60 -6.49 4.35 -12.32
N LEU A 61 -6.30 3.12 -12.82
CA LEU A 61 -4.97 2.54 -13.03
C LEU A 61 -4.13 3.35 -14.02
N GLU A 62 -4.71 3.80 -15.14
CA GLU A 62 -4.04 4.67 -16.10
C GLU A 62 -3.63 6.01 -15.49
N ALA A 63 -4.55 6.64 -14.72
CA ALA A 63 -4.28 7.92 -14.07
C ALA A 63 -3.14 7.80 -13.04
N ARG A 64 -3.14 6.74 -12.23
CA ARG A 64 -2.07 6.43 -11.26
C ARG A 64 -0.76 6.13 -11.97
N GLY A 65 -0.79 5.37 -13.07
CA GLY A 65 0.39 5.11 -13.90
C GLY A 65 1.01 6.37 -14.46
N ALA A 66 0.18 7.29 -14.94
CA ALA A 66 0.64 8.59 -15.46
C ALA A 66 1.31 9.46 -14.38
N GLN A 67 0.85 9.37 -13.12
CA GLN A 67 1.44 10.09 -11.98
C GLN A 67 2.74 9.44 -11.50
N ALA A 68 2.77 8.12 -11.38
CA ALA A 68 3.93 7.40 -10.85
C ALA A 68 5.14 7.43 -11.80
N GLY A 69 4.92 7.29 -13.12
CA GLY A 69 5.99 7.22 -14.11
C GLY A 69 6.84 5.95 -14.04
N GLY A 70 7.83 5.83 -14.91
CA GLY A 70 8.81 4.73 -14.88
C GLY A 70 8.19 3.34 -14.90
N GLN A 71 8.81 2.39 -14.20
CA GLN A 71 8.36 0.99 -14.15
C GLN A 71 6.96 0.81 -13.55
N ALA A 72 6.59 1.64 -12.56
CA ALA A 72 5.26 1.61 -11.96
C ALA A 72 4.17 1.92 -12.99
N ARG A 73 4.44 2.88 -13.89
CA ARG A 73 3.56 3.18 -15.02
C ARG A 73 3.31 1.96 -15.90
N ASP A 74 4.39 1.27 -16.30
CA ASP A 74 4.29 0.12 -17.21
C ASP A 74 3.43 -1.00 -16.58
N VAL A 75 3.56 -1.22 -15.26
CA VAL A 75 2.77 -2.20 -14.51
C VAL A 75 1.29 -1.80 -14.46
N LEU A 76 1.00 -0.56 -14.11
CA LEU A 76 -0.39 -0.08 -13.97
C LEU A 76 -1.11 0.01 -15.33
N GLU A 77 -0.43 0.42 -16.40
CA GLU A 77 -0.96 0.39 -17.77
C GLU A 77 -1.25 -1.07 -18.21
N ALA A 78 -0.38 -2.03 -17.87
CA ALA A 78 -0.64 -3.44 -18.16
C ALA A 78 -1.86 -3.97 -17.38
N GLN A 79 -2.03 -3.59 -16.12
CA GLN A 79 -3.20 -3.94 -15.31
C GLN A 79 -4.49 -3.30 -15.88
N ALA A 80 -4.44 -2.07 -16.37
CA ALA A 80 -5.57 -1.42 -17.03
C ALA A 80 -5.99 -2.19 -18.30
N MET A 81 -5.03 -2.60 -19.13
CA MET A 81 -5.30 -3.42 -20.31
C MET A 81 -5.88 -4.81 -19.94
N MET A 82 -5.39 -5.42 -18.83
CA MET A 82 -5.96 -6.68 -18.34
C MET A 82 -7.42 -6.50 -17.90
N ALA A 83 -7.76 -5.40 -17.24
CA ALA A 83 -9.14 -5.14 -16.83
C ALA A 83 -10.10 -5.15 -18.03
N GLU A 84 -9.70 -4.61 -19.16
CA GLU A 84 -10.50 -4.46 -20.38
C GLU A 84 -10.36 -5.64 -21.38
N ASP A 85 -9.73 -6.75 -20.98
CA ASP A 85 -9.57 -7.92 -21.86
C ASP A 85 -10.92 -8.49 -22.30
N PRO A 86 -11.18 -8.61 -23.61
CA PRO A 86 -12.47 -9.11 -24.13
C PRO A 86 -12.81 -10.54 -23.67
N THR A 87 -11.80 -11.35 -23.37
CA THR A 87 -12.01 -12.74 -22.92
C THR A 87 -12.51 -12.76 -21.47
N LEU A 88 -11.99 -11.86 -20.62
CA LEU A 88 -12.51 -11.67 -19.28
C LEU A 88 -13.94 -11.13 -19.31
N ALA A 89 -14.22 -10.13 -20.16
CA ALA A 89 -15.56 -9.58 -20.35
C ALA A 89 -16.56 -10.66 -20.80
N ALA A 90 -16.16 -11.55 -21.72
CA ALA A 90 -17.00 -12.68 -22.15
C ALA A 90 -17.29 -13.64 -20.99
N GLY A 91 -16.27 -14.00 -20.18
CA GLY A 91 -16.44 -14.85 -18.99
C GLY A 91 -17.36 -14.24 -17.95
N VAL A 92 -17.23 -12.93 -17.68
CA VAL A 92 -18.15 -12.17 -16.81
C VAL A 92 -19.57 -12.25 -17.34
N GLY A 93 -19.75 -12.04 -18.67
CA GLY A 93 -21.06 -12.11 -19.34
C GLY A 93 -21.72 -13.49 -19.24
N GLU A 94 -20.95 -14.58 -19.29
CA GLU A 94 -21.45 -15.95 -19.10
C GLU A 94 -22.05 -16.15 -17.71
N HIS A 95 -21.34 -15.72 -16.65
CA HIS A 95 -21.85 -15.82 -15.27
C HIS A 95 -23.08 -14.93 -15.03
N ILE A 96 -23.08 -13.72 -15.56
CA ILE A 96 -24.25 -12.83 -15.50
C ILE A 96 -25.43 -13.43 -16.25
N GLY A 97 -25.20 -14.03 -17.42
CA GLY A 97 -26.21 -14.76 -18.19
C GLY A 97 -26.80 -15.96 -17.44
N ALA A 98 -26.04 -16.56 -16.54
CA ALA A 98 -26.48 -17.59 -15.60
C ALA A 98 -27.21 -17.03 -14.36
N GLY A 99 -27.48 -15.74 -14.32
CA GLY A 99 -28.23 -15.06 -13.24
C GLY A 99 -27.39 -14.69 -12.03
N LYS A 100 -26.07 -14.61 -12.15
CA LYS A 100 -25.17 -14.22 -11.03
C LYS A 100 -25.03 -12.70 -10.93
N THR A 101 -24.63 -12.23 -9.74
CA THR A 101 -24.28 -10.82 -9.51
C THR A 101 -23.01 -10.42 -10.26
N ALA A 102 -22.83 -9.16 -10.58
CA ALA A 102 -21.62 -8.65 -11.23
C ALA A 102 -20.37 -8.95 -10.38
N GLU A 103 -20.45 -8.82 -9.05
CA GLU A 103 -19.36 -9.13 -8.12
C GLU A 103 -18.92 -10.60 -8.21
N TYR A 104 -19.86 -11.53 -8.21
CA TYR A 104 -19.55 -12.95 -8.35
C TYR A 104 -19.03 -13.28 -9.76
N ALA A 105 -19.63 -12.70 -10.78
CA ALA A 105 -19.23 -12.92 -12.18
C ALA A 105 -17.77 -12.50 -12.43
N VAL A 106 -17.38 -11.32 -11.92
CA VAL A 106 -15.98 -10.86 -11.96
C VAL A 106 -15.07 -11.80 -11.19
N HIS A 107 -15.42 -12.14 -9.95
CA HIS A 107 -14.62 -13.04 -9.12
C HIS A 107 -14.38 -14.40 -9.79
N ALA A 108 -15.41 -15.00 -10.35
CA ALA A 108 -15.35 -16.32 -10.99
C ALA A 108 -14.58 -16.30 -12.32
N ALA A 109 -14.86 -15.32 -13.20
CA ALA A 109 -14.19 -15.19 -14.48
C ALA A 109 -12.69 -14.91 -14.31
N PHE A 110 -12.35 -13.91 -13.52
CA PHE A 110 -10.95 -13.55 -13.25
C PHE A 110 -10.21 -14.67 -12.51
N GLY A 111 -10.87 -15.34 -11.55
CA GLY A 111 -10.32 -16.49 -10.84
C GLY A 111 -9.95 -17.63 -11.78
N THR A 112 -10.80 -17.96 -12.76
CA THR A 112 -10.53 -19.00 -13.78
C THR A 112 -9.27 -18.64 -14.59
N PHE A 113 -9.13 -17.40 -15.04
CA PHE A 113 -7.96 -16.93 -15.78
C PHE A 113 -6.70 -16.91 -14.93
N ARG A 114 -6.79 -16.42 -13.67
CA ARG A 114 -5.70 -16.47 -12.71
C ARG A 114 -5.16 -17.89 -12.54
N ASP A 115 -6.04 -18.87 -12.37
CA ASP A 115 -5.66 -20.27 -12.21
C ASP A 115 -4.98 -20.82 -13.45
N GLN A 116 -5.42 -20.45 -14.65
CA GLN A 116 -4.78 -20.81 -15.92
C GLN A 116 -3.37 -20.19 -16.04
N LEU A 117 -3.21 -18.90 -15.72
CA LEU A 117 -1.91 -18.23 -15.72
C LEU A 117 -0.95 -18.86 -14.69
N SER A 118 -1.44 -19.15 -13.49
CA SER A 118 -0.67 -19.83 -12.44
C SER A 118 -0.20 -21.23 -12.89
N ALA A 119 -1.06 -22.00 -13.55
CA ALA A 119 -0.74 -23.32 -14.06
C ALA A 119 0.30 -23.27 -15.21
N ALA A 120 0.32 -22.21 -16.00
CA ALA A 120 1.29 -22.00 -17.06
C ALA A 120 2.71 -21.72 -16.50
N GLY A 121 2.82 -21.17 -15.30
CA GLY A 121 4.07 -20.88 -14.62
C GLY A 121 4.94 -19.80 -15.28
N GLY A 122 6.16 -19.64 -14.79
CA GLY A 122 7.10 -18.64 -15.32
C GLY A 122 6.52 -17.23 -15.32
N TYR A 123 6.82 -16.45 -16.35
CA TYR A 123 6.36 -15.07 -16.49
C TYR A 123 4.81 -14.93 -16.46
N LEU A 124 4.08 -15.89 -17.02
CA LEU A 124 2.61 -15.87 -16.98
C LEU A 124 2.09 -16.11 -15.56
N GLY A 125 2.74 -16.99 -14.79
CA GLY A 125 2.39 -17.22 -13.39
C GLY A 125 2.58 -15.99 -12.50
N GLU A 126 3.59 -15.16 -12.79
CA GLU A 126 3.79 -13.88 -12.09
C GLU A 126 2.63 -12.89 -12.33
N ARG A 127 2.01 -12.93 -13.52
CA ARG A 127 0.85 -12.11 -13.89
C ARG A 127 -0.46 -12.54 -13.24
N ALA A 128 -0.51 -13.72 -12.64
CA ALA A 128 -1.70 -14.19 -11.92
C ALA A 128 -2.03 -13.28 -10.72
N ALA A 129 -1.02 -12.76 -10.03
CA ALA A 129 -1.21 -11.83 -8.91
C ALA A 129 -1.74 -10.46 -9.38
N ASP A 130 -1.25 -9.94 -10.52
CA ASP A 130 -1.75 -8.71 -11.13
C ASP A 130 -3.25 -8.82 -11.46
N LEU A 131 -3.66 -9.97 -12.00
CA LEU A 131 -5.05 -10.23 -12.35
C LEU A 131 -5.96 -10.32 -11.12
N ASP A 132 -5.46 -10.89 -10.03
CA ASP A 132 -6.19 -10.94 -8.76
C ASP A 132 -6.38 -9.53 -8.17
N ASP A 133 -5.36 -8.68 -8.22
CA ASP A 133 -5.44 -7.28 -7.79
C ASP A 133 -6.49 -6.51 -8.61
N VAL A 134 -6.50 -6.65 -9.93
CA VAL A 134 -7.51 -6.04 -10.80
C VAL A 134 -8.92 -6.52 -10.44
N ALA A 135 -9.12 -7.82 -10.23
CA ALA A 135 -10.42 -8.37 -9.82
C ALA A 135 -10.90 -7.77 -8.51
N GLN A 136 -10.02 -7.68 -7.52
CA GLN A 136 -10.31 -7.09 -6.21
C GLN A 136 -10.72 -5.61 -6.33
N ARG A 137 -10.05 -4.83 -7.19
CA ARG A 137 -10.38 -3.43 -7.46
C ARG A 137 -11.76 -3.28 -8.10
N VAL A 138 -12.08 -4.12 -9.08
CA VAL A 138 -13.40 -4.11 -9.73
C VAL A 138 -14.50 -4.49 -8.73
N ILE A 139 -14.27 -5.51 -7.90
CA ILE A 139 -15.22 -5.92 -6.86
C ILE A 139 -15.38 -4.81 -5.80
N ALA A 140 -14.29 -4.16 -5.40
CA ALA A 140 -14.35 -3.00 -4.49
C ALA A 140 -15.21 -1.88 -5.05
N HIS A 141 -15.01 -1.54 -6.33
CA HIS A 141 -15.81 -0.52 -7.01
C HIS A 141 -17.30 -0.89 -7.04
N LEU A 142 -17.64 -2.14 -7.40
CA LEU A 142 -19.01 -2.65 -7.40
C LEU A 142 -19.68 -2.57 -6.03
N ARG A 143 -18.92 -2.79 -4.95
CA ARG A 143 -19.38 -2.73 -3.55
C ARG A 143 -19.36 -1.32 -2.96
N GLY A 144 -18.77 -0.35 -3.66
CA GLY A 144 -18.62 1.02 -3.15
C GLY A 144 -17.71 1.13 -1.92
N VAL A 145 -16.68 0.27 -1.83
CA VAL A 145 -15.68 0.25 -0.76
C VAL A 145 -14.29 0.58 -1.31
N ALA A 146 -13.34 0.91 -0.42
CA ALA A 146 -11.96 1.14 -0.83
C ALA A 146 -11.35 -0.12 -1.47
N ALA A 147 -10.59 0.06 -2.54
CA ALA A 147 -9.85 -1.03 -3.16
C ALA A 147 -8.74 -1.52 -2.22
N PRO A 148 -8.47 -2.85 -2.17
CA PRO A 148 -7.33 -3.39 -1.46
C PRO A 148 -6.00 -2.84 -2.00
N GLY A 149 -4.95 -3.01 -1.22
CA GLY A 149 -3.60 -2.60 -1.59
C GLY A 149 -3.22 -1.21 -1.10
N VAL A 150 -2.16 -0.64 -1.69
CA VAL A 150 -1.61 0.66 -1.28
C VAL A 150 -2.60 1.78 -1.58
N PRO A 151 -3.00 2.56 -0.55
CA PRO A 151 -3.92 3.68 -0.74
C PRO A 151 -3.25 4.83 -1.50
N ASP A 152 -4.07 5.61 -2.17
CA ASP A 152 -3.68 6.88 -2.78
C ASP A 152 -4.62 7.99 -2.29
N PRO A 153 -4.33 8.62 -1.14
CA PRO A 153 -5.18 9.66 -0.58
C PRO A 153 -5.00 11.03 -1.26
N GLY A 154 -4.09 11.16 -2.25
CA GLY A 154 -3.82 12.41 -2.94
C GLY A 154 -3.01 13.45 -2.12
N HIS A 155 -2.40 13.04 -1.01
CA HIS A 155 -1.53 13.86 -0.16
C HIS A 155 -0.52 12.97 0.58
N PRO A 156 0.61 13.51 1.07
CA PRO A 156 1.58 12.74 1.85
C PRO A 156 0.95 12.10 3.09
N PHE A 157 1.32 10.84 3.38
CA PHE A 157 0.71 10.04 4.43
C PHE A 157 1.68 9.04 5.08
N VAL A 158 1.29 8.55 6.25
CA VAL A 158 1.91 7.41 6.92
C VAL A 158 1.16 6.15 6.51
N LEU A 159 1.83 5.25 5.78
CA LEU A 159 1.23 3.99 5.36
C LEU A 159 1.19 3.03 6.55
N VAL A 160 -0.01 2.56 6.87
CA VAL A 160 -0.23 1.49 7.88
C VAL A 160 -0.69 0.24 7.17
N ALA A 161 0.03 -0.85 7.36
CA ALA A 161 -0.28 -2.14 6.75
C ALA A 161 -0.07 -3.28 7.75
N ARG A 162 -0.61 -4.46 7.44
CA ARG A 162 -0.29 -5.67 8.18
C ARG A 162 1.16 -6.11 7.89
N ASP A 163 1.50 -6.23 6.63
CA ASP A 163 2.86 -6.38 6.05
C ASP A 163 2.78 -5.88 4.61
N LEU A 164 3.91 -5.71 3.94
CA LEU A 164 3.99 -5.31 2.54
C LEU A 164 4.60 -6.45 1.71
N ALA A 165 3.86 -6.90 0.72
CA ALA A 165 4.39 -7.82 -0.28
C ALA A 165 5.32 -7.09 -1.27
N PRO A 166 6.23 -7.80 -1.97
CA PRO A 166 7.07 -7.20 -3.01
C PRO A 166 6.30 -6.43 -4.09
N ALA A 167 5.13 -6.93 -4.50
CA ALA A 167 4.27 -6.27 -5.49
C ALA A 167 3.72 -4.94 -4.97
N ASP A 168 3.31 -4.87 -3.68
CA ASP A 168 2.82 -3.65 -3.06
C ASP A 168 3.90 -2.56 -3.02
N THR A 169 5.15 -2.97 -2.75
CA THR A 169 6.29 -2.05 -2.65
C THR A 169 6.68 -1.44 -3.99
N ALA A 170 6.44 -2.14 -5.09
CA ALA A 170 6.70 -1.64 -6.44
C ALA A 170 5.74 -0.50 -6.83
N LEU A 171 4.57 -0.44 -6.21
CA LEU A 171 3.53 0.56 -6.46
C LEU A 171 3.56 1.74 -5.48
N LEU A 172 4.49 1.72 -4.49
CA LEU A 172 4.63 2.82 -3.54
C LEU A 172 5.16 4.08 -4.23
N ASP A 173 4.38 5.15 -4.18
CA ASP A 173 4.89 6.49 -4.46
C ASP A 173 5.67 6.99 -3.23
N LEU A 174 7.00 6.89 -3.30
CA LEU A 174 7.89 7.25 -2.20
C LEU A 174 7.90 8.75 -1.88
N ASP A 175 7.43 9.59 -2.79
CA ASP A 175 7.28 11.03 -2.55
C ASP A 175 6.04 11.33 -1.69
N GLN A 176 5.08 10.41 -1.66
CA GLN A 176 3.86 10.52 -0.86
C GLN A 176 3.96 9.77 0.48
N VAL A 177 4.78 8.72 0.58
CA VAL A 177 4.90 7.91 1.78
C VAL A 177 5.90 8.53 2.76
N LEU A 178 5.38 9.17 3.82
CA LEU A 178 6.17 9.79 4.88
C LEU A 178 6.84 8.76 5.80
N ALA A 179 6.14 7.68 6.11
CA ALA A 179 6.64 6.56 6.89
C ALA A 179 5.85 5.27 6.62
N LEU A 180 6.46 4.13 6.95
CA LEU A 180 5.84 2.81 6.93
C LEU A 180 5.65 2.30 8.35
N VAL A 181 4.46 1.84 8.67
CA VAL A 181 4.13 1.20 9.97
C VAL A 181 3.46 -0.13 9.67
N THR A 182 4.04 -1.25 10.13
CA THR A 182 3.41 -2.54 9.95
C THR A 182 3.09 -3.21 11.28
N SER A 183 1.91 -3.87 11.37
CA SER A 183 1.53 -4.63 12.57
C SER A 183 2.26 -5.97 12.69
N GLU A 184 2.72 -6.52 11.57
CA GLU A 184 3.53 -7.73 11.50
C GLU A 184 4.92 -7.45 10.93
N GLY A 185 5.72 -8.52 10.81
CA GLY A 185 7.08 -8.44 10.31
C GLY A 185 8.11 -8.16 11.39
N GLY A 186 9.37 -8.25 11.01
CA GLY A 186 10.53 -8.04 11.88
C GLY A 186 11.65 -7.30 11.16
N PRO A 187 12.83 -7.13 11.81
CA PRO A 187 13.93 -6.35 11.24
C PRO A 187 14.51 -6.91 9.92
N THR A 188 14.17 -8.15 9.57
CA THR A 188 14.56 -8.82 8.34
C THR A 188 13.40 -9.02 7.36
N SER A 189 12.21 -8.48 7.64
CA SER A 189 11.06 -8.53 6.74
C SER A 189 11.34 -7.76 5.44
N HIS A 190 10.55 -8.04 4.42
CA HIS A 190 10.66 -7.33 3.13
C HIS A 190 10.46 -5.82 3.31
N THR A 191 9.48 -5.41 4.10
CA THR A 191 9.23 -4.00 4.46
C THR A 191 10.46 -3.35 5.11
N ALA A 192 11.14 -4.04 6.03
CA ALA A 192 12.33 -3.52 6.69
C ALA A 192 13.53 -3.38 5.73
N ILE A 193 13.69 -4.31 4.79
CA ILE A 193 14.73 -4.26 3.75
C ILE A 193 14.48 -3.06 2.84
N LEU A 194 13.26 -2.93 2.32
CA LEU A 194 12.85 -1.81 1.47
C LEU A 194 13.09 -0.46 2.15
N ALA A 195 12.63 -0.33 3.40
CA ALA A 195 12.78 0.92 4.16
C ALA A 195 14.25 1.33 4.28
N ARG A 196 15.16 0.37 4.52
CA ARG A 196 16.63 0.64 4.56
C ARG A 196 17.16 1.06 3.20
N GLU A 197 16.80 0.33 2.14
CA GLU A 197 17.29 0.59 0.78
C GLU A 197 16.85 1.96 0.26
N LYS A 198 15.63 2.35 0.59
CA LYS A 198 15.02 3.63 0.14
C LYS A 198 15.22 4.77 1.12
N GLY A 199 15.73 4.52 2.32
CA GLY A 199 15.89 5.54 3.37
C GLY A 199 14.57 6.04 3.97
N ILE A 200 13.51 5.21 3.92
CA ILE A 200 12.18 5.55 4.43
C ILE A 200 12.15 5.31 5.95
N VAL A 201 11.50 6.22 6.68
CA VAL A 201 11.20 6.01 8.11
C VAL A 201 10.24 4.83 8.24
N ALA A 202 10.60 3.80 9.02
CA ALA A 202 9.70 2.68 9.21
C ALA A 202 9.77 2.08 10.62
N ILE A 203 8.64 1.53 11.06
CA ILE A 203 8.53 0.73 12.29
C ILE A 203 7.73 -0.52 11.94
N VAL A 204 8.29 -1.69 12.24
CA VAL A 204 7.67 -2.99 11.95
C VAL A 204 7.29 -3.71 13.23
N GLY A 205 6.28 -4.59 13.16
CA GLY A 205 5.80 -5.37 14.30
C GLY A 205 5.13 -4.51 15.39
N VAL A 206 4.39 -3.48 14.99
CA VAL A 206 3.73 -2.54 15.91
C VAL A 206 2.40 -3.13 16.37
N HIS A 207 2.34 -3.62 17.60
CA HIS A 207 1.08 -4.09 18.17
C HIS A 207 0.09 -2.93 18.34
N GLY A 208 -1.14 -3.11 17.81
CA GLY A 208 -2.18 -2.08 17.80
C GLY A 208 -2.11 -1.09 16.65
N ALA A 209 -1.21 -1.27 15.66
CA ALA A 209 -1.20 -0.46 14.45
C ALA A 209 -2.49 -0.60 13.65
N ASP A 210 -3.13 -1.77 13.71
CA ASP A 210 -4.42 -2.04 13.06
C ASP A 210 -5.59 -1.20 13.60
N ASP A 211 -5.43 -0.60 14.79
CA ASP A 211 -6.43 0.29 15.41
C ASP A 211 -6.25 1.77 15.02
N LEU A 212 -5.20 2.11 14.29
CA LEU A 212 -5.00 3.48 13.77
C LEU A 212 -6.02 3.76 12.68
N ALA A 213 -6.74 4.88 12.78
CA ALA A 213 -7.77 5.22 11.81
C ALA A 213 -7.22 6.01 10.61
N ASP A 214 -7.85 5.86 9.44
CA ASP A 214 -7.53 6.70 8.29
C ASP A 214 -7.73 8.19 8.63
N GLY A 215 -6.77 9.01 8.21
CA GLY A 215 -6.73 10.43 8.50
C GLY A 215 -6.26 10.80 9.93
N GLU A 216 -6.08 9.82 10.82
CA GLU A 216 -5.51 10.08 12.15
C GLU A 216 -4.06 10.54 12.04
N ARG A 217 -3.71 11.64 12.70
CA ARG A 217 -2.32 12.14 12.68
C ARG A 217 -1.48 11.41 13.71
N VAL A 218 -0.33 10.91 13.25
CA VAL A 218 0.62 10.18 14.09
C VAL A 218 2.04 10.71 13.95
N ILE A 219 2.86 10.47 14.99
CA ILE A 219 4.31 10.67 14.96
C ILE A 219 4.97 9.31 14.94
N VAL A 220 5.85 9.07 13.96
CA VAL A 220 6.63 7.84 13.78
C VAL A 220 8.09 8.15 14.07
N ASP A 221 8.64 7.66 15.20
CA ASP A 221 10.05 7.81 15.55
C ASP A 221 10.75 6.45 15.45
N ALA A 222 11.42 6.21 14.31
CA ALA A 222 12.12 4.96 14.07
C ALA A 222 13.31 4.77 15.03
N GLY A 223 13.96 5.85 15.48
CA GLY A 223 15.05 5.76 16.44
C GLY A 223 14.61 5.29 17.83
N ALA A 224 13.40 5.66 18.22
CA ALA A 224 12.78 5.22 19.47
C ALA A 224 11.95 3.93 19.31
N GLY A 225 11.61 3.54 18.07
CA GLY A 225 10.71 2.41 17.77
C GLY A 225 9.27 2.69 18.20
N THR A 226 8.81 3.94 18.09
CA THR A 226 7.50 4.37 18.62
C THR A 226 6.60 5.01 17.57
N VAL A 227 5.30 4.67 17.63
CA VAL A 227 4.23 5.39 16.93
C VAL A 227 3.36 6.06 17.99
N THR A 228 3.27 7.39 17.95
CA THR A 228 2.47 8.18 18.90
C THR A 228 1.22 8.68 18.21
N ARG A 229 0.06 8.37 18.78
CA ARG A 229 -1.27 8.83 18.35
C ARG A 229 -1.86 9.81 19.37
N GLY A 230 -2.83 10.61 18.92
CA GLY A 230 -3.48 11.63 19.77
C GLY A 230 -2.57 12.81 20.12
N ALA A 231 -1.47 13.00 19.38
CA ALA A 231 -0.55 14.13 19.58
C ALA A 231 -1.23 15.45 19.25
N SER A 232 -0.96 16.47 20.06
CA SER A 232 -1.38 17.84 19.84
C SER A 232 -0.63 18.46 18.66
N ASP A 233 -1.16 19.55 18.10
CA ASP A 233 -0.47 20.29 17.03
C ASP A 233 0.92 20.78 17.46
N ALA A 234 1.13 21.10 18.74
CA ALA A 234 2.43 21.49 19.27
C ALA A 234 3.43 20.31 19.24
N GLU A 235 3.01 19.11 19.65
CA GLU A 235 3.85 17.90 19.62
C GLU A 235 4.17 17.48 18.20
N LEU A 236 3.22 17.64 17.26
CA LEU A 236 3.44 17.40 15.84
C LEU A 236 4.46 18.38 15.25
N ALA A 237 4.38 19.67 15.60
CA ALA A 237 5.34 20.68 15.17
C ALA A 237 6.75 20.39 15.74
N GLU A 238 6.86 20.02 17.02
CA GLU A 238 8.14 19.61 17.62
C GLU A 238 8.73 18.37 16.95
N ALA A 239 7.87 17.39 16.59
CA ALA A 239 8.32 16.22 15.87
C ALA A 239 8.86 16.56 14.48
N GLN A 240 8.24 17.53 13.78
CA GLN A 240 8.72 18.02 12.50
C GLN A 240 10.08 18.71 12.63
N GLU A 241 10.25 19.58 13.61
CA GLU A 241 11.55 20.23 13.87
C GLU A 241 12.66 19.21 14.16
N ARG A 242 12.35 18.14 14.91
CA ARG A 242 13.30 17.04 15.17
C ARG A 242 13.61 16.25 13.90
N ALA A 243 12.63 16.03 13.02
CA ALA A 243 12.81 15.37 11.73
C ALA A 243 13.74 16.18 10.82
N ASP A 244 13.50 17.48 10.71
CA ASP A 244 14.31 18.41 9.90
C ASP A 244 15.75 18.49 10.42
N ALA A 245 15.94 18.58 11.74
CA ALA A 245 17.26 18.58 12.36
C ALA A 245 18.04 17.28 12.12
N ARG A 246 17.37 16.12 12.17
CA ARG A 246 18.01 14.81 11.84
C ARG A 246 18.39 14.72 10.38
N THR A 247 17.53 15.17 9.47
CA THR A 247 17.80 15.20 8.04
C THR A 247 18.99 16.12 7.72
N ALA A 248 19.04 17.30 8.32
CA ALA A 248 20.15 18.23 8.18
C ALA A 248 21.48 17.66 8.73
N ALA A 249 21.42 16.96 9.87
CA ALA A 249 22.59 16.31 10.46
C ALA A 249 23.12 15.16 9.59
N ALA A 250 22.23 14.39 8.96
CA ALA A 250 22.60 13.30 8.05
C ALA A 250 23.21 13.81 6.73
N ALA A 251 22.80 14.99 6.27
CA ALA A 251 23.32 15.65 5.07
C ALA A 251 24.62 16.43 5.31
N ALA A 252 25.02 16.63 6.57
CA ALA A 252 26.23 17.36 6.90
C ALA A 252 27.49 16.59 6.43
N PRO A 253 28.45 17.26 5.77
CA PRO A 253 29.68 16.59 5.32
C PRO A 253 30.44 16.03 6.52
N ILE A 254 30.82 14.75 6.43
CA ILE A 254 31.70 14.12 7.43
C ILE A 254 33.06 14.83 7.34
N THR A 255 33.37 15.70 8.29
CA THR A 255 34.72 16.25 8.40
C THR A 255 35.63 15.11 8.84
N PRO A 256 36.65 14.71 8.04
CA PRO A 256 37.58 13.69 8.48
C PRO A 256 38.26 14.17 9.77
N GLY A 257 37.99 13.51 10.88
CA GLY A 257 38.70 13.77 12.11
C GLY A 257 40.20 13.54 11.86
N ALA A 258 41.06 14.50 12.23
CA ALA A 258 42.49 14.37 12.18
C ALA A 258 42.89 13.12 12.97
N VAL A 259 43.27 12.04 12.29
CA VAL A 259 43.86 10.86 12.92
C VAL A 259 45.26 11.26 13.36
N SER A 260 45.40 11.56 14.66
CA SER A 260 46.70 11.79 15.26
C SER A 260 47.43 10.44 15.30
N TYR A 261 48.32 10.21 14.36
CA TYR A 261 49.27 9.09 14.42
C TYR A 261 50.31 9.40 15.47
N THR A 262 50.27 8.72 16.62
CA THR A 262 51.36 8.63 17.53
C THR A 262 52.23 7.48 17.07
N PRO A 263 53.49 7.70 16.57
CA PRO A 263 54.37 6.59 16.19
C PRO A 263 54.78 5.82 17.45
N LEU A 264 54.42 4.54 17.52
CA LEU A 264 54.96 3.60 18.50
C LEU A 264 56.41 3.37 18.15
N THR A 265 57.35 4.00 18.85
CA THR A 265 58.77 3.60 18.87
C THR A 265 58.89 2.33 19.72
N LEU A 266 59.16 1.19 19.08
CA LEU A 266 59.56 -0.03 19.75
C LEU A 266 61.03 0.10 20.22
N PRO A 267 61.37 -0.45 21.40
CA PRO A 267 62.71 -0.46 21.92
C PRO A 267 63.69 -1.40 21.17
#